data_e7c29be5407eb694973bb766bce52304
#
_entry.id   e7c29be5407eb694973bb766bce52304
#
_cell.length_a   1.000
_cell.length_b   1.000
_cell.length_c   1.000
_cell.angle_alpha   90.00
_cell.angle_beta   90.00
_cell.angle_gamma   90.00
#
_symmetry.space_group_name_H-M   'P 1'
#
loop_
_entity.id
_entity.type
_entity.pdbx_description
1 polymer ?
#
loop_
_entity_poly.entity_id
_entity_poly.type
_entity_poly.pdbx_seq_one_letter_code
_entity_poly.pdbx_strand_id
1 'polypeptide(L)'
;VIDKGRVMQRSFRGMTLLDYSINAALVLSYVAMRREDKAGLITFADRLDTFVAPSRRSGQMQRLLESLYAQQTNFGETDFSSLCANVHKQVGKRSLLVVYTDFSGMTALRRQLAYLKLLSRWHRVLVVFFEDAEMKAYIRSPKQSTEDYYRHVIAEKFVYEKRMIVSTLRRQGIYSLLTTPESLSVDVINKYLEMKQRQILT
;
A
#
# COMPACT_ATOMS: atom_id res chain seq x y z
N VAL A 1 -5.15 5.34 1.21
CA VAL A 1 -3.96 6.19 1.28
C VAL A 1 -2.97 5.68 0.23
N ILE A 2 -2.55 6.52 -0.71
CA ILE A 2 -1.66 6.13 -1.80
C ILE A 2 -0.37 6.94 -1.71
N ASP A 3 0.74 6.23 -1.59
CA ASP A 3 2.08 6.78 -1.72
C ASP A 3 2.37 7.06 -3.19
N LYS A 4 2.84 8.27 -3.52
CA LYS A 4 3.25 8.69 -4.87
C LYS A 4 4.75 8.92 -5.00
N GLY A 5 5.50 8.46 -4.01
CA GLY A 5 6.96 8.61 -4.00
C GLY A 5 7.68 7.64 -4.93
N ARG A 6 9.00 7.74 -4.94
CA ARG A 6 9.92 7.01 -5.83
C ARG A 6 9.73 5.49 -5.80
N VAL A 7 9.36 4.92 -4.65
CA VAL A 7 9.15 3.47 -4.52
C VAL A 7 8.00 2.95 -5.38
N MET A 8 7.06 3.83 -5.75
CA MET A 8 5.89 3.50 -6.56
C MET A 8 6.09 3.68 -8.07
N GLN A 9 7.27 4.18 -8.49
CA GLN A 9 7.63 4.39 -9.90
C GLN A 9 7.90 3.09 -10.65
N ARG A 10 8.29 2.03 -9.91
CA ARG A 10 8.64 0.75 -10.53
C ARG A 10 7.50 0.25 -11.41
N SER A 11 7.84 -0.08 -12.65
CA SER A 11 6.88 -0.58 -13.63
C SER A 11 6.81 -2.10 -13.63
N PHE A 12 5.60 -2.62 -13.83
CA PHE A 12 5.31 -4.01 -14.03
C PHE A 12 4.30 -4.14 -15.19
N ARG A 13 4.65 -4.89 -16.24
CA ARG A 13 3.83 -5.06 -17.46
C ARG A 13 3.29 -3.74 -18.04
N GLY A 14 4.14 -2.71 -18.11
CA GLY A 14 3.81 -1.43 -18.72
C GLY A 14 3.02 -0.45 -17.85
N MET A 15 2.66 -0.82 -16.61
CA MET A 15 2.02 0.05 -15.62
C MET A 15 2.90 0.21 -14.38
N THR A 16 2.89 1.37 -13.76
CA THR A 16 3.60 1.60 -12.50
C THR A 16 2.87 0.97 -11.31
N LEU A 17 3.58 0.74 -10.20
CA LEU A 17 2.93 0.31 -8.95
C LEU A 17 1.89 1.35 -8.48
N LEU A 18 2.11 2.63 -8.81
CA LEU A 18 1.15 3.69 -8.55
C LEU A 18 -0.15 3.45 -9.33
N ASP A 19 -0.09 3.12 -10.63
CA ASP A 19 -1.27 2.86 -11.46
C ASP A 19 -2.08 1.67 -10.93
N TYR A 20 -1.38 0.59 -10.57
CA TYR A 20 -2.02 -0.56 -9.92
C TYR A 20 -2.71 -0.18 -8.61
N SER A 21 -2.08 0.67 -7.80
CA SER A 21 -2.63 1.12 -6.52
C SER A 21 -3.84 2.03 -6.71
N ILE A 22 -3.83 2.90 -7.71
CA ILE A 22 -4.97 3.75 -8.09
C ILE A 22 -6.17 2.86 -8.47
N ASN A 23 -5.96 1.90 -9.35
CA ASN A 23 -7.01 0.98 -9.77
C ASN A 23 -7.57 0.17 -8.58
N ALA A 24 -6.71 -0.40 -7.75
CA ALA A 24 -7.12 -1.15 -6.58
C ALA A 24 -7.87 -0.29 -5.56
N ALA A 25 -7.44 0.94 -5.35
CA ALA A 25 -8.11 1.88 -4.44
C ALA A 25 -9.51 2.26 -4.94
N LEU A 26 -9.69 2.46 -6.26
CA LEU A 26 -11.00 2.74 -6.86
C LEU A 26 -11.94 1.55 -6.68
N VAL A 27 -11.50 0.33 -6.99
CA VAL A 27 -12.32 -0.87 -6.86
C VAL A 27 -12.65 -1.14 -5.39
N LEU A 28 -11.68 -1.01 -4.48
CA LEU A 28 -11.93 -1.15 -3.05
C LEU A 28 -12.95 -0.12 -2.54
N SER A 29 -12.83 1.14 -2.97
CA SER A 29 -13.76 2.20 -2.59
C SER A 29 -15.18 1.90 -3.06
N TYR A 30 -15.33 1.41 -4.29
CA TYR A 30 -16.61 0.98 -4.82
C TYR A 30 -17.22 -0.16 -4.00
N VAL A 31 -16.44 -1.21 -3.69
CA VAL A 31 -16.90 -2.34 -2.87
C VAL A 31 -17.28 -1.89 -1.46
N ALA A 32 -16.47 -1.03 -0.83
CA ALA A 32 -16.74 -0.51 0.50
C ALA A 32 -18.06 0.29 0.53
N MET A 33 -18.28 1.17 -0.45
CA MET A 33 -19.51 1.97 -0.54
C MET A 33 -20.74 1.08 -0.81
N ARG A 34 -20.60 0.03 -1.62
CA ARG A 34 -21.68 -0.98 -1.82
C ARG A 34 -22.00 -1.75 -0.54
N ARG A 35 -21.06 -1.82 0.40
CA ARG A 35 -21.21 -2.40 1.75
C ARG A 35 -21.59 -1.38 2.82
N GLU A 36 -22.08 -0.20 2.40
CA GLU A 36 -22.49 0.92 3.24
C GLU A 36 -21.39 1.57 4.07
N ASP A 37 -20.12 1.27 3.81
CA ASP A 37 -19.00 1.96 4.42
C ASP A 37 -18.73 3.30 3.71
N LYS A 38 -18.07 4.21 4.43
CA LYS A 38 -17.62 5.48 3.88
C LYS A 38 -16.25 5.30 3.25
N ALA A 39 -16.09 5.72 1.99
CA ALA A 39 -14.81 5.73 1.31
C ALA A 39 -14.27 7.15 1.17
N GLY A 40 -12.96 7.30 1.38
CA GLY A 40 -12.21 8.54 1.20
C GLY A 40 -10.83 8.25 0.61
N LEU A 41 -10.10 9.29 0.25
CA LEU A 41 -8.81 9.20 -0.40
C LEU A 41 -7.80 10.15 0.23
N ILE A 42 -6.58 9.67 0.38
CA ILE A 42 -5.39 10.46 0.65
C ILE A 42 -4.33 10.06 -0.36
N THR A 43 -3.70 11.02 -1.03
CA THR A 43 -2.46 10.80 -1.78
C THR A 43 -1.36 11.68 -1.21
N PHE A 44 -0.13 11.18 -1.15
CA PHE A 44 1.00 11.88 -0.57
C PHE A 44 2.33 11.45 -1.19
N ALA A 45 3.31 12.32 -1.11
CA ALA A 45 4.73 12.06 -1.36
C ALA A 45 5.54 12.80 -0.28
N ASP A 46 6.28 13.85 -0.61
CA ASP A 46 6.96 14.75 0.34
C ASP A 46 5.98 15.55 1.22
N ARG A 47 4.76 15.70 0.73
CA ARG A 47 3.64 16.35 1.41
C ARG A 47 2.32 15.68 1.06
N LEU A 48 1.27 16.01 1.80
CA LEU A 48 -0.09 15.65 1.42
C LEU A 48 -0.44 16.38 0.12
N ASP A 49 -0.94 15.62 -0.86
CA ASP A 49 -1.31 16.17 -2.17
C ASP A 49 -2.82 16.26 -2.32
N THR A 50 -3.52 15.15 -2.14
CA THR A 50 -4.97 15.09 -2.29
C THR A 50 -5.61 14.55 -1.02
N PHE A 51 -6.72 15.17 -0.60
CA PHE A 51 -7.58 14.66 0.47
C PHE A 51 -9.04 14.71 0.03
N VAL A 52 -9.69 13.57 -0.01
CA VAL A 52 -11.14 13.45 -0.16
C VAL A 52 -11.71 12.82 1.10
N ALA A 53 -12.50 13.58 1.84
CA ALA A 53 -13.07 13.13 3.11
C ALA A 53 -13.95 11.88 2.93
N PRO A 54 -13.92 10.92 3.87
CA PRO A 54 -14.74 9.71 3.79
C PRO A 54 -16.24 10.02 3.78
N SER A 55 -16.94 9.58 2.74
CA SER A 55 -18.37 9.77 2.58
C SER A 55 -19.00 8.57 1.86
N ARG A 56 -20.33 8.43 1.98
CA ARG A 56 -21.16 7.49 1.19
C ARG A 56 -22.27 8.20 0.42
N ARG A 57 -22.19 9.55 0.34
CA ARG A 57 -23.20 10.35 -0.37
C ARG A 57 -23.12 10.09 -1.88
N SER A 58 -24.24 10.33 -2.56
CA SER A 58 -24.27 10.34 -4.03
C SER A 58 -23.16 11.26 -4.57
N GLY A 59 -22.49 10.84 -5.64
CA GLY A 59 -21.36 11.56 -6.24
C GLY A 59 -19.99 11.30 -5.59
N GLN A 60 -19.91 10.61 -4.45
CA GLN A 60 -18.60 10.34 -3.82
C GLN A 60 -17.67 9.51 -4.71
N MET A 61 -18.20 8.48 -5.38
CA MET A 61 -17.39 7.65 -6.29
C MET A 61 -16.84 8.48 -7.46
N GLN A 62 -17.64 9.39 -7.99
CA GLN A 62 -17.23 10.30 -9.05
C GLN A 62 -16.08 11.22 -8.57
N ARG A 63 -16.19 11.79 -7.37
CA ARG A 63 -15.11 12.60 -6.78
C ARG A 63 -13.82 11.83 -6.58
N LEU A 64 -13.90 10.57 -6.12
CA LEU A 64 -12.73 9.71 -5.97
C LEU A 64 -12.09 9.42 -7.32
N LEU A 65 -12.90 9.12 -8.35
CA LEU A 65 -12.45 8.87 -9.70
C LEU A 65 -11.72 10.10 -10.27
N GLU A 66 -12.35 11.27 -10.24
CA GLU A 66 -11.77 12.52 -10.73
C GLU A 66 -10.48 12.88 -10.01
N SER A 67 -10.46 12.73 -8.67
CA SER A 67 -9.26 12.98 -7.87
C SER A 67 -8.11 12.04 -8.21
N LEU A 68 -8.39 10.78 -8.55
CA LEU A 68 -7.37 9.78 -8.91
C LEU A 68 -6.91 9.90 -10.36
N TYR A 69 -7.80 10.28 -11.26
CA TYR A 69 -7.43 10.55 -12.66
C TYR A 69 -6.52 11.77 -12.82
N ALA A 70 -6.70 12.78 -11.96
CA ALA A 70 -5.90 14.01 -11.98
C ALA A 70 -4.51 13.84 -11.34
N GLN A 71 -4.15 12.63 -10.88
CA GLN A 71 -2.88 12.44 -10.18
C GLN A 71 -1.68 12.58 -11.12
N GLN A 72 -0.81 13.51 -10.76
CA GLN A 72 0.51 13.66 -11.34
C GLN A 72 1.55 13.47 -10.24
N THR A 73 2.72 12.95 -10.58
CA THR A 73 3.82 12.78 -9.64
C THR A 73 5.17 12.92 -10.34
N ASN A 74 6.11 13.51 -9.63
CA ASN A 74 7.53 13.53 -10.02
C ASN A 74 8.31 12.41 -9.32
N PHE A 75 7.64 11.50 -8.61
CA PHE A 75 8.22 10.40 -7.84
C PHE A 75 9.32 10.86 -6.86
N GLY A 76 9.06 11.94 -6.14
CA GLY A 76 9.97 12.44 -5.10
C GLY A 76 10.08 11.51 -3.87
N GLU A 77 10.76 11.98 -2.85
CA GLU A 77 10.86 11.25 -1.57
C GLU A 77 9.50 11.21 -0.86
N THR A 78 9.25 10.13 -0.13
CA THR A 78 8.02 9.95 0.65
C THR A 78 8.22 10.38 2.09
N ASP A 79 7.36 11.27 2.61
CA ASP A 79 7.35 11.70 4.01
C ASP A 79 6.15 11.17 4.79
N PHE A 80 6.35 10.10 5.54
CA PHE A 80 5.35 9.54 6.45
C PHE A 80 5.07 10.43 7.68
N SER A 81 5.97 11.33 8.04
CA SER A 81 5.72 12.32 9.10
C SER A 81 4.62 13.28 8.70
N SER A 82 4.73 13.82 7.49
CA SER A 82 3.71 14.67 6.86
C SER A 82 2.37 13.93 6.77
N LEU A 83 2.38 12.67 6.32
CA LEU A 83 1.16 11.84 6.29
C LEU A 83 0.52 11.74 7.68
N CYS A 84 1.28 11.41 8.73
CA CYS A 84 0.76 11.26 10.08
C CYS A 84 0.12 12.54 10.60
N ALA A 85 0.79 13.69 10.44
CA ALA A 85 0.29 14.98 10.88
C ALA A 85 -1.05 15.34 10.20
N ASN A 86 -1.13 15.09 8.89
CA ASN A 86 -2.34 15.37 8.10
C ASN A 86 -3.48 14.41 8.40
N VAL A 87 -3.22 13.12 8.56
CA VAL A 87 -4.23 12.13 8.96
C VAL A 87 -4.80 12.49 10.31
N HIS A 88 -3.96 12.81 11.29
CA HIS A 88 -4.41 13.22 12.63
C HIS A 88 -5.32 14.45 12.60
N LYS A 89 -4.99 15.44 11.76
CA LYS A 89 -5.77 16.69 11.62
C LYS A 89 -7.09 16.48 10.89
N GLN A 90 -7.13 15.64 9.86
CA GLN A 90 -8.25 15.58 8.91
C GLN A 90 -9.17 14.37 9.12
N VAL A 91 -8.69 13.27 9.70
CA VAL A 91 -9.45 12.04 9.91
C VAL A 91 -9.79 11.89 11.40
N GLY A 92 -10.84 12.57 11.82
CA GLY A 92 -11.25 12.63 13.23
C GLY A 92 -11.92 11.35 13.77
N LYS A 93 -12.31 10.39 12.92
CA LYS A 93 -12.94 9.14 13.33
C LYS A 93 -12.01 7.96 13.07
N ARG A 94 -12.03 6.97 13.99
CA ARG A 94 -11.30 5.73 13.78
C ARG A 94 -11.69 5.10 12.45
N SER A 95 -10.74 4.81 11.61
CA SER A 95 -10.94 4.36 10.23
C SER A 95 -9.97 3.23 9.87
N LEU A 96 -10.28 2.45 8.85
CA LEU A 96 -9.30 1.61 8.19
C LEU A 96 -8.47 2.46 7.22
N LEU A 97 -7.18 2.54 7.43
CA LEU A 97 -6.22 3.16 6.52
C LEU A 97 -5.55 2.05 5.71
N VAL A 98 -5.96 1.88 4.47
CA VAL A 98 -5.28 1.01 3.51
C VAL A 98 -4.19 1.83 2.85
N VAL A 99 -2.94 1.56 3.21
CA VAL A 99 -1.76 2.31 2.77
C VAL A 99 -1.05 1.52 1.69
N TYR A 100 -1.18 1.98 0.45
CA TYR A 100 -0.46 1.45 -0.71
C TYR A 100 0.90 2.13 -0.78
N THR A 101 1.96 1.36 -0.60
CA THR A 101 3.36 1.82 -0.66
C THR A 101 4.26 0.66 -1.09
N ASP A 102 5.57 0.86 -1.15
CA ASP A 102 6.53 -0.23 -1.23
C ASP A 102 7.74 0.03 -0.35
N PHE A 103 8.50 -1.01 -0.05
CA PHE A 103 9.72 -0.93 0.72
C PHE A 103 10.85 -1.61 -0.05
N SER A 104 11.92 -0.90 -0.30
CA SER A 104 13.12 -1.47 -0.92
C SER A 104 13.85 -2.50 -0.03
N GLY A 105 13.48 -2.60 1.25
CA GLY A 105 14.03 -3.54 2.22
C GLY A 105 13.76 -3.15 3.67
N MET A 106 14.33 -3.88 4.60
CA MET A 106 14.13 -3.68 6.05
C MET A 106 14.58 -2.30 6.54
N THR A 107 15.63 -1.72 5.93
CA THR A 107 16.10 -0.37 6.31
C THR A 107 15.07 0.70 5.97
N ALA A 108 14.41 0.58 4.82
CA ALA A 108 13.33 1.49 4.43
C ALA A 108 12.14 1.38 5.41
N LEU A 109 11.73 0.16 5.76
CA LEU A 109 10.68 -0.04 6.76
C LEU A 109 11.05 0.59 8.11
N ARG A 110 12.27 0.39 8.61
CA ARG A 110 12.69 0.90 9.93
C ARG A 110 12.53 2.41 10.06
N ARG A 111 12.81 3.18 8.99
CA ARG A 111 12.62 4.64 8.98
C ARG A 111 11.16 5.05 9.13
N GLN A 112 10.25 4.25 8.60
CA GLN A 112 8.82 4.59 8.52
C GLN A 112 7.99 3.92 9.63
N LEU A 113 8.54 2.90 10.30
CA LEU A 113 7.83 2.08 11.28
C LEU A 113 7.26 2.88 12.45
N ALA A 114 7.98 3.90 12.93
CA ALA A 114 7.52 4.77 14.01
C ALA A 114 6.21 5.50 13.64
N TYR A 115 6.13 6.00 12.41
CA TYR A 115 4.94 6.69 11.88
C TYR A 115 3.78 5.73 11.65
N LEU A 116 4.03 4.54 11.10
CA LEU A 116 3.02 3.50 10.94
C LEU A 116 2.45 3.05 12.30
N LYS A 117 3.30 2.94 13.32
CA LYS A 117 2.87 2.67 14.71
C LYS A 117 2.03 3.82 15.27
N LEU A 118 2.40 5.06 14.99
CA LEU A 118 1.63 6.23 15.43
C LEU A 118 0.24 6.22 14.79
N LEU A 119 0.13 5.99 13.49
CA LEU A 119 -1.15 5.84 12.80
C LEU A 119 -2.00 4.69 13.38
N SER A 120 -1.36 3.58 13.76
CA SER A 120 -2.07 2.41 14.30
C SER A 120 -2.66 2.62 15.70
N ARG A 121 -2.23 3.66 16.43
CA ARG A 121 -2.84 4.04 17.72
C ARG A 121 -4.24 4.63 17.53
N TRP A 122 -4.46 5.36 16.43
CA TRP A 122 -5.71 6.08 16.18
C TRP A 122 -6.63 5.34 15.18
N HIS A 123 -6.03 4.58 14.28
CA HIS A 123 -6.71 3.94 13.16
C HIS A 123 -6.35 2.46 13.06
N ARG A 124 -7.09 1.69 12.26
CA ARG A 124 -6.63 0.38 11.80
C ARG A 124 -5.79 0.57 10.55
N VAL A 125 -4.55 0.12 10.57
CA VAL A 125 -3.62 0.29 9.43
C VAL A 125 -3.43 -1.05 8.75
N LEU A 126 -3.69 -1.08 7.45
CA LEU A 126 -3.36 -2.17 6.54
C LEU A 126 -2.31 -1.64 5.55
N VAL A 127 -1.07 -2.08 5.66
CA VAL A 127 -0.01 -1.75 4.73
C VAL A 127 -0.01 -2.76 3.60
N VAL A 128 -0.19 -2.26 2.37
CA VAL A 128 -0.18 -3.04 1.13
C VAL A 128 1.08 -2.72 0.37
N PHE A 129 1.88 -3.74 0.07
CA PHE A 129 3.15 -3.60 -0.64
C PHE A 129 3.42 -4.81 -1.54
N PHE A 130 4.42 -4.70 -2.41
CA PHE A 130 4.51 -5.56 -3.57
C PHE A 130 5.62 -6.59 -3.45
N GLU A 131 5.32 -7.80 -3.91
CA GLU A 131 6.32 -8.81 -4.20
C GLU A 131 6.61 -8.86 -5.70
N ASP A 132 7.81 -9.33 -6.00
CA ASP A 132 8.28 -9.47 -7.37
C ASP A 132 8.09 -10.93 -7.80
N ALA A 133 7.08 -11.17 -8.65
CA ALA A 133 6.81 -12.50 -9.19
C ALA A 133 7.92 -12.97 -10.14
N GLU A 134 8.53 -12.06 -10.91
CA GLU A 134 9.63 -12.40 -11.81
C GLU A 134 10.87 -12.80 -11.03
N MET A 135 11.19 -12.08 -9.96
CA MET A 135 12.27 -12.42 -9.04
C MET A 135 12.06 -13.80 -8.39
N LYS A 136 10.83 -14.12 -7.98
CA LYS A 136 10.50 -15.45 -7.46
C LYS A 136 10.65 -16.55 -8.51
N ALA A 137 10.26 -16.30 -9.74
CA ALA A 137 10.45 -17.24 -10.85
C ALA A 137 11.93 -17.42 -11.15
N TYR A 138 12.70 -16.33 -11.17
CA TYR A 138 14.15 -16.38 -11.36
C TYR A 138 14.86 -17.23 -10.31
N ILE A 139 14.51 -17.12 -9.04
CA ILE A 139 15.08 -17.95 -7.95
C ILE A 139 14.87 -19.46 -8.20
N ARG A 140 13.82 -19.83 -8.91
CA ARG A 140 13.50 -21.24 -9.23
C ARG A 140 14.19 -21.75 -10.50
N SER A 141 14.76 -20.85 -11.31
CA SER A 141 15.44 -21.23 -12.55
C SER A 141 16.78 -21.94 -12.27
N PRO A 142 17.22 -22.83 -13.17
CA PRO A 142 18.54 -23.48 -13.04
C PRO A 142 19.68 -22.44 -13.07
N LYS A 143 20.67 -22.63 -12.23
CA LYS A 143 21.89 -21.82 -12.17
C LYS A 143 22.89 -22.32 -13.21
N GLN A 144 23.30 -21.47 -14.14
CA GLN A 144 24.14 -21.86 -15.26
C GLN A 144 25.58 -21.33 -15.15
N SER A 145 25.82 -20.33 -14.30
CA SER A 145 27.12 -19.69 -14.13
C SER A 145 27.35 -19.23 -12.70
N THR A 146 28.62 -18.92 -12.35
CA THR A 146 28.97 -18.33 -11.05
C THR A 146 28.27 -16.98 -10.85
N GLU A 147 28.12 -16.18 -11.91
CA GLU A 147 27.41 -14.91 -11.87
C GLU A 147 25.91 -15.10 -11.56
N ASP A 148 25.28 -16.10 -12.18
CA ASP A 148 23.89 -16.46 -11.86
C ASP A 148 23.73 -16.87 -10.39
N TYR A 149 24.73 -17.56 -9.83
CA TYR A 149 24.70 -17.92 -8.43
C TYR A 149 24.65 -16.70 -7.52
N TYR A 150 25.49 -15.69 -7.76
CA TYR A 150 25.46 -14.44 -7.02
C TYR A 150 24.13 -13.69 -7.18
N ARG A 151 23.61 -13.62 -8.39
CA ARG A 151 22.31 -12.98 -8.66
C ARG A 151 21.17 -13.69 -7.94
N HIS A 152 21.18 -15.04 -7.87
CA HIS A 152 20.19 -15.80 -7.11
C HIS A 152 20.26 -15.48 -5.60
N VAL A 153 21.45 -15.44 -5.01
CA VAL A 153 21.61 -15.10 -3.59
C VAL A 153 21.07 -13.69 -3.28
N ILE A 154 21.31 -12.72 -4.17
CA ILE A 154 20.76 -11.38 -4.03
C ILE A 154 19.24 -11.40 -4.13
N ALA A 155 18.66 -12.12 -5.10
CA ALA A 155 17.24 -12.25 -5.28
C ALA A 155 16.56 -12.94 -4.07
N GLU A 156 17.15 -14.03 -3.57
CA GLU A 156 16.68 -14.71 -2.34
C GLU A 156 16.68 -13.77 -1.15
N LYS A 157 17.71 -12.93 -0.98
CA LYS A 157 17.78 -11.92 0.07
C LYS A 157 16.61 -10.94 -0.03
N PHE A 158 16.31 -10.41 -1.21
CA PHE A 158 15.17 -9.48 -1.40
C PHE A 158 13.82 -10.13 -1.06
N VAL A 159 13.58 -11.35 -1.51
CA VAL A 159 12.36 -12.08 -1.19
C VAL A 159 12.28 -12.36 0.32
N TYR A 160 13.37 -12.73 0.95
CA TYR A 160 13.45 -12.92 2.39
C TYR A 160 13.15 -11.62 3.16
N GLU A 161 13.73 -10.48 2.76
CA GLU A 161 13.48 -9.19 3.39
C GLU A 161 12.00 -8.78 3.31
N LYS A 162 11.31 -9.03 2.19
CA LYS A 162 9.86 -8.77 2.09
C LYS A 162 9.06 -9.59 3.12
N ARG A 163 9.40 -10.86 3.33
CA ARG A 163 8.79 -11.71 4.37
C ARG A 163 9.09 -11.20 5.78
N MET A 164 10.32 -10.73 6.02
CA MET A 164 10.71 -10.13 7.30
C MET A 164 9.93 -8.83 7.58
N ILE A 165 9.63 -8.04 6.56
CA ILE A 165 8.75 -6.85 6.66
C ILE A 165 7.36 -7.26 7.15
N VAL A 166 6.72 -8.27 6.53
CA VAL A 166 5.42 -8.82 6.96
C VAL A 166 5.45 -9.21 8.44
N SER A 167 6.46 -10.02 8.82
CA SER A 167 6.62 -10.47 10.21
C SER A 167 6.80 -9.30 11.19
N THR A 168 7.58 -8.29 10.80
CA THR A 168 7.85 -7.12 11.64
C THR A 168 6.61 -6.26 11.83
N LEU A 169 5.85 -5.97 10.78
CA LEU A 169 4.59 -5.24 10.85
C LEU A 169 3.58 -5.99 11.75
N ARG A 170 3.44 -7.29 11.56
CA ARG A 170 2.55 -8.14 12.36
C ARG A 170 2.90 -8.09 13.86
N ARG A 171 4.18 -8.17 14.23
CA ARG A 171 4.64 -8.06 15.63
C ARG A 171 4.34 -6.69 16.24
N GLN A 172 4.17 -5.66 15.43
CA GLN A 172 3.79 -4.31 15.87
C GLN A 172 2.26 -4.07 15.85
N GLY A 173 1.45 -5.12 15.59
CA GLY A 173 -0.01 -5.00 15.51
C GLY A 173 -0.51 -4.28 14.26
N ILE A 174 0.33 -4.13 13.24
CA ILE A 174 -0.02 -3.51 11.96
C ILE A 174 -0.36 -4.61 10.97
N TYR A 175 -1.53 -4.53 10.35
CA TYR A 175 -1.93 -5.45 9.30
C TYR A 175 -1.09 -5.20 8.04
N SER A 176 -0.76 -6.26 7.34
CA SER A 176 0.00 -6.15 6.09
C SER A 176 -0.48 -7.14 5.05
N LEU A 177 -0.37 -6.74 3.80
CA LEU A 177 -0.67 -7.55 2.63
C LEU A 177 0.51 -7.41 1.66
N LEU A 178 1.21 -8.53 1.43
CA LEU A 178 2.24 -8.66 0.42
C LEU A 178 1.63 -9.39 -0.78
N THR A 179 1.55 -8.73 -1.92
CA THR A 179 0.85 -9.24 -3.11
C THR A 179 1.57 -8.84 -4.39
N THR A 180 1.28 -9.54 -5.48
CA THR A 180 1.74 -9.12 -6.81
C THR A 180 0.86 -7.98 -7.35
N PRO A 181 1.38 -7.14 -8.26
CA PRO A 181 0.57 -6.08 -8.87
C PRO A 181 -0.71 -6.59 -9.52
N GLU A 182 -0.66 -7.73 -10.20
CA GLU A 182 -1.84 -8.31 -10.88
C GLU A 182 -2.94 -8.74 -9.92
N SER A 183 -2.57 -9.30 -8.77
CA SER A 183 -3.52 -9.80 -7.77
C SER A 183 -4.02 -8.71 -6.82
N LEU A 184 -3.43 -7.52 -6.88
CA LEU A 184 -3.61 -6.45 -5.90
C LEU A 184 -5.08 -6.15 -5.59
N SER A 185 -5.90 -5.92 -6.62
CA SER A 185 -7.30 -5.53 -6.43
C SER A 185 -8.10 -6.63 -5.72
N VAL A 186 -7.90 -7.88 -6.12
CA VAL A 186 -8.60 -9.04 -5.55
C VAL A 186 -8.16 -9.27 -4.10
N ASP A 187 -6.86 -9.25 -3.85
CA ASP A 187 -6.29 -9.54 -2.53
C ASP A 187 -6.66 -8.47 -1.51
N VAL A 188 -6.66 -7.19 -1.91
CA VAL A 188 -7.06 -6.08 -1.04
C VAL A 188 -8.53 -6.15 -0.69
N ILE A 189 -9.42 -6.47 -1.65
CA ILE A 189 -10.85 -6.66 -1.40
C ILE A 189 -11.06 -7.83 -0.43
N ASN A 190 -10.43 -8.97 -0.68
CA ASN A 190 -10.54 -10.14 0.19
C ASN A 190 -10.07 -9.81 1.60
N LYS A 191 -8.95 -9.08 1.73
CA LYS A 191 -8.43 -8.65 3.03
C LYS A 191 -9.38 -7.69 3.76
N TYR A 192 -9.96 -6.73 3.05
CA TYR A 192 -10.98 -5.85 3.61
C TYR A 192 -12.20 -6.64 4.10
N LEU A 193 -12.72 -7.56 3.30
CA LEU A 193 -13.87 -8.39 3.67
C LEU A 193 -13.57 -9.28 4.89
N GLU A 194 -12.39 -9.91 4.94
CA GLU A 194 -11.91 -10.67 6.10
C GLU A 194 -11.90 -9.81 7.37
N MET A 195 -11.31 -8.60 7.29
CA MET A 195 -11.23 -7.68 8.43
C MET A 195 -12.62 -7.22 8.89
N LYS A 196 -13.54 -7.00 7.95
CA LYS A 196 -14.92 -6.62 8.26
C LYS A 196 -15.68 -7.77 8.95
N GLN A 197 -15.57 -8.99 8.44
CA GLN A 197 -16.20 -10.18 9.03
C GLN A 197 -15.69 -10.47 10.46
N ARG A 198 -14.41 -10.23 10.71
CA ARG A 198 -13.79 -10.38 12.04
C ARG A 198 -14.07 -9.20 12.98
N GLN A 199 -14.91 -8.25 12.60
CA GLN A 199 -15.23 -7.04 13.38
C GLN A 199 -14.00 -6.21 13.80
N ILE A 200 -12.92 -6.29 13.02
CA ILE A 200 -11.68 -5.54 13.30
C ILE A 200 -11.87 -4.04 13.01
N LEU A 201 -12.85 -3.69 12.19
CA LEU A 201 -13.12 -2.33 11.71
C LEU A 201 -14.05 -1.52 12.63
N THR A 202 -14.60 -2.14 13.65
CA THR A 202 -15.45 -1.50 14.68
C THR A 202 -14.62 -0.84 15.76
#